data_735435032d59c486556ba176cbf23f64
#
_entry.id   735435032d59c486556ba176cbf23f64
#
_cell.length_a   1.000
_cell.length_b   1.000
_cell.length_c   1.000
_cell.angle_alpha   90.00
_cell.angle_beta   90.00
_cell.angle_gamma   90.00
#
_symmetry.space_group_name_H-M   'P 1'
#
loop_
_entity.id
_entity.type
_entity.pdbx_description
1 polymer ?
#
loop_
_entity_poly.entity_id
_entity_poly.type
_entity_poly.pdbx_seq_one_letter_code
_entity_poly.pdbx_strand_id
1 'polypeptide(L)'
;LMDLGIYCVYPAIDLFGEPKTVSAVSAFLESGADAATAVSMLSKNTAITMTSCKTGQDHAGSQIIGERGSIKIGSISKLTDIELVMNDGTSRIICGDTPKDELMGNEARAFYKLITEPENNREKYRELRETALSVSRTMQRIRESAGIKFDGGIA
;
A
#
# COMPACT_ATOMS: atom_id res chain seq x y z
N LEU A 1 -11.20 -1.39 -4.73
CA LEU A 1 -9.76 -1.44 -5.05
C LEU A 1 -9.12 -0.05 -5.13
N MET A 2 -9.57 0.82 -6.02
CA MET A 2 -8.88 2.08 -6.34
C MET A 2 -8.79 3.05 -5.14
N ASP A 3 -9.80 3.07 -4.29
CA ASP A 3 -9.88 3.93 -3.12
C ASP A 3 -9.15 3.32 -1.90
N LEU A 4 -9.44 2.07 -1.54
CA LEU A 4 -8.89 1.42 -0.36
C LEU A 4 -7.64 0.59 -0.64
N GLY A 5 -7.58 -0.11 -1.77
CA GLY A 5 -6.47 -0.99 -2.11
C GLY A 5 -5.14 -0.27 -2.27
N ILE A 6 -5.17 1.01 -2.64
CA ILE A 6 -3.96 1.81 -2.82
C ILE A 6 -3.13 1.92 -1.53
N TYR A 7 -3.78 1.94 -0.36
CA TYR A 7 -3.09 1.99 0.93
C TYR A 7 -2.25 0.73 1.22
N CYS A 8 -2.56 -0.39 0.58
CA CYS A 8 -1.75 -1.61 0.66
C CYS A 8 -0.74 -1.69 -0.49
N VAL A 9 -1.14 -1.29 -1.71
CA VAL A 9 -0.28 -1.39 -2.91
C VAL A 9 0.90 -0.43 -2.82
N TYR A 10 0.67 0.82 -2.39
CA TYR A 10 1.74 1.83 -2.35
C TYR A 10 2.91 1.39 -1.46
N PRO A 11 2.73 1.06 -0.17
CA PRO A 11 3.84 0.62 0.67
C PRO A 11 4.46 -0.70 0.19
N ALA A 12 3.70 -1.61 -0.39
CA ALA A 12 4.24 -2.83 -0.96
C ALA A 12 5.20 -2.54 -2.12
N ILE A 13 4.86 -1.61 -3.01
CA ILE A 13 5.72 -1.19 -4.13
C ILE A 13 6.94 -0.41 -3.63
N ASP A 14 6.75 0.50 -2.70
CA ASP A 14 7.83 1.32 -2.13
C ASP A 14 8.91 0.44 -1.48
N LEU A 15 8.49 -0.59 -0.73
CA LEU A 15 9.39 -1.50 -0.01
C LEU A 15 9.99 -2.59 -0.91
N PHE A 16 9.22 -3.19 -1.80
CA PHE A 16 9.61 -4.41 -2.53
C PHE A 16 9.76 -4.23 -4.04
N GLY A 17 9.37 -3.06 -4.56
CA GLY A 17 9.40 -2.75 -5.99
C GLY A 17 8.20 -3.30 -6.76
N GLU A 18 8.14 -3.00 -8.05
CA GLU A 18 7.05 -3.41 -8.93
C GLU A 18 6.99 -4.94 -9.07
N PRO A 19 5.80 -5.57 -8.91
CA PRO A 19 5.66 -7.02 -8.93
C PRO A 19 5.80 -7.60 -10.35
N LYS A 20 6.47 -8.74 -10.45
CA LYS A 20 6.57 -9.52 -11.69
C LYS A 20 5.23 -10.15 -12.06
N THR A 21 4.52 -10.69 -11.07
CA THR A 21 3.22 -11.33 -11.26
C THR A 21 2.17 -10.70 -10.35
N VAL A 22 0.95 -10.65 -10.85
CA VAL A 22 -0.24 -10.16 -10.15
C VAL A 22 -1.39 -11.10 -10.48
N SER A 23 -2.11 -11.53 -9.44
CA SER A 23 -3.36 -12.27 -9.56
C SER A 23 -4.35 -11.69 -8.57
N ALA A 24 -5.58 -11.47 -9.00
CA ALA A 24 -6.61 -10.88 -8.16
C ALA A 24 -8.00 -11.43 -8.48
N VAL A 25 -8.85 -11.44 -7.46
CA VAL A 25 -10.27 -11.76 -7.56
C VAL A 25 -11.08 -10.72 -6.81
N SER A 26 -12.27 -10.39 -7.31
CA SER A 26 -13.18 -9.44 -6.65
C SER A 26 -14.57 -10.04 -6.50
N ALA A 27 -15.19 -9.75 -5.37
CA ALA A 27 -16.63 -9.80 -5.20
C ALA A 27 -17.21 -8.44 -5.57
N PHE A 28 -18.41 -8.43 -6.19
CA PHE A 28 -19.04 -7.20 -6.67
C PHE A 28 -20.35 -6.95 -5.95
N LEU A 29 -20.69 -5.67 -5.79
CA LEU A 29 -22.02 -5.22 -5.38
C LEU A 29 -22.99 -5.29 -6.57
N GLU A 30 -24.29 -5.20 -6.30
CA GLU A 30 -25.33 -5.11 -7.35
C GLU A 30 -25.11 -3.92 -8.29
N SER A 31 -24.48 -2.85 -7.82
CA SER A 31 -24.09 -1.69 -8.62
C SER A 31 -22.93 -1.93 -9.60
N GLY A 32 -22.29 -3.12 -9.57
CA GLY A 32 -21.11 -3.42 -10.34
C GLY A 32 -19.80 -2.94 -9.71
N ALA A 33 -19.84 -2.20 -8.60
CA ALA A 33 -18.64 -1.78 -7.89
C ALA A 33 -17.99 -2.96 -7.12
N ASP A 34 -16.65 -2.96 -7.02
CA ASP A 34 -15.91 -3.93 -6.23
C ASP A 34 -16.23 -3.80 -4.73
N ALA A 35 -16.80 -4.84 -4.13
CA ALA A 35 -17.10 -4.92 -2.71
C ALA A 35 -15.87 -5.32 -1.90
N ALA A 36 -15.21 -6.38 -2.32
CA ALA A 36 -13.97 -6.87 -1.75
C ALA A 36 -13.04 -7.38 -2.84
N THR A 37 -11.75 -7.12 -2.72
CA THR A 37 -10.73 -7.59 -3.68
C THR A 37 -9.59 -8.24 -2.91
N ALA A 38 -9.28 -9.49 -3.24
CA ALA A 38 -8.11 -10.21 -2.77
C ALA A 38 -7.04 -10.25 -3.87
N VAL A 39 -5.80 -10.00 -3.51
CA VAL A 39 -4.66 -9.90 -4.44
C VAL A 39 -3.50 -10.73 -3.94
N SER A 40 -2.81 -11.39 -4.87
CA SER A 40 -1.52 -12.04 -4.66
C SER A 40 -0.52 -11.51 -5.67
N MET A 41 0.67 -11.16 -5.21
CA MET A 41 1.75 -10.60 -6.04
C MET A 41 3.08 -11.25 -5.69
N LEU A 42 3.99 -11.28 -6.66
CA LEU A 42 5.39 -11.66 -6.45
C LEU A 42 6.29 -10.51 -6.91
N SER A 43 7.02 -9.93 -5.98
CA SER A 43 8.04 -8.90 -6.26
C SER A 43 9.41 -9.41 -5.83
N LYS A 44 10.35 -9.51 -6.79
CA LYS A 44 11.65 -10.14 -6.58
C LYS A 44 11.47 -11.55 -5.98
N ASN A 45 11.80 -11.73 -4.71
CA ASN A 45 11.64 -12.97 -3.96
C ASN A 45 10.61 -12.86 -2.82
N THR A 46 9.77 -11.81 -2.83
CA THR A 46 8.78 -11.56 -1.78
C THR A 46 7.38 -11.86 -2.31
N ALA A 47 6.70 -12.80 -1.65
CA ALA A 47 5.28 -13.04 -1.88
C ALA A 47 4.47 -12.02 -1.06
N ILE A 48 3.53 -11.36 -1.71
CA ILE A 48 2.69 -10.32 -1.12
C ILE A 48 1.22 -10.72 -1.31
N THR A 49 0.46 -10.70 -0.22
CA THR A 49 -0.99 -10.87 -0.25
C THR A 49 -1.66 -9.68 0.40
N MET A 50 -2.78 -9.26 -0.14
CA MET A 50 -3.56 -8.18 0.45
C MET A 50 -5.06 -8.35 0.15
N THR A 51 -5.87 -7.78 1.00
CA THR A 51 -7.33 -7.71 0.82
C THR A 51 -7.80 -6.29 1.09
N SER A 52 -8.68 -5.79 0.26
CA SER A 52 -9.42 -4.55 0.50
C SER A 52 -10.91 -4.86 0.50
N CYS A 53 -11.66 -4.30 1.44
CA CYS A 53 -13.10 -4.54 1.59
C CYS A 53 -13.82 -3.22 1.90
N LYS A 54 -14.91 -2.94 1.16
CA LYS A 54 -15.77 -1.77 1.39
C LYS A 54 -16.94 -2.08 2.31
N THR A 55 -17.28 -3.36 2.46
CA THR A 55 -18.47 -3.82 3.18
C THR A 55 -18.19 -4.35 4.57
N GLY A 56 -16.92 -4.38 4.98
CA GLY A 56 -16.49 -4.86 6.28
C GLY A 56 -15.27 -4.10 6.79
N GLN A 57 -14.89 -4.37 8.03
CA GLN A 57 -13.68 -3.83 8.65
C GLN A 57 -12.67 -4.95 8.88
N ASP A 58 -11.40 -4.65 8.62
CA ASP A 58 -10.28 -5.52 8.97
C ASP A 58 -9.80 -5.21 10.39
N HIS A 59 -9.65 -6.26 11.19
CA HIS A 59 -9.11 -6.20 12.55
C HIS A 59 -7.77 -6.95 12.68
N ALA A 60 -7.27 -7.55 11.60
CA ALA A 60 -6.06 -8.35 11.62
C ALA A 60 -4.78 -7.52 11.53
N GLY A 61 -4.88 -6.29 10.97
CA GLY A 61 -3.73 -5.47 10.66
C GLY A 61 -2.89 -6.03 9.52
N SER A 62 -1.65 -5.56 9.40
CA SER A 62 -0.70 -6.00 8.38
C SER A 62 0.60 -6.48 9.01
N GLN A 63 1.35 -7.31 8.28
CA GLN A 63 2.67 -7.75 8.73
C GLN A 63 3.63 -8.01 7.58
N ILE A 64 4.92 -7.82 7.87
CA ILE A 64 6.03 -8.23 7.02
C ILE A 64 6.76 -9.33 7.75
N ILE A 65 6.81 -10.53 7.16
CA ILE A 65 7.44 -11.71 7.74
C ILE A 65 8.84 -11.88 7.14
N GLY A 66 9.85 -11.83 7.97
CA GLY A 66 11.24 -12.04 7.59
C GLY A 66 11.86 -13.25 8.30
N GLU A 67 13.05 -13.65 7.87
CA GLU A 67 13.76 -14.81 8.42
C GLU A 67 14.12 -14.68 9.91
N ARG A 68 14.35 -13.47 10.39
CA ARG A 68 14.79 -13.21 11.77
C ARG A 68 13.68 -12.67 12.69
N GLY A 69 12.53 -12.34 12.15
CA GLY A 69 11.41 -11.76 12.87
C GLY A 69 10.38 -11.15 11.95
N SER A 70 9.38 -10.53 12.52
CA SER A 70 8.28 -9.92 11.79
C SER A 70 8.07 -8.47 12.21
N ILE A 71 7.62 -7.63 11.28
CA ILE A 71 7.13 -6.29 11.56
C ILE A 71 5.60 -6.37 11.52
N LYS A 72 4.96 -6.06 12.63
CA LYS A 72 3.50 -5.90 12.72
C LYS A 72 3.16 -4.44 12.49
N ILE A 73 2.07 -4.18 11.76
CA ILE A 73 1.60 -2.83 11.43
C ILE A 73 0.10 -2.79 11.75
N GLY A 74 -0.27 -2.04 12.78
CA GLY A 74 -1.66 -1.95 13.23
C GLY A 74 -2.55 -1.21 12.23
N SER A 75 -2.02 -0.17 11.58
CA SER A 75 -2.75 0.57 10.55
C SER A 75 -1.87 0.81 9.32
N ILE A 76 -2.15 0.10 8.24
CA ILE A 76 -1.40 0.24 6.98
C ILE A 76 -1.67 1.60 6.31
N SER A 77 -2.87 2.15 6.44
CA SER A 77 -3.22 3.44 5.84
C SER A 77 -2.60 4.64 6.54
N LYS A 78 -2.26 4.49 7.83
CA LYS A 78 -1.59 5.53 8.61
C LYS A 78 -0.10 5.26 8.82
N LEU A 79 0.35 4.01 8.63
CA LEU A 79 1.68 3.50 8.99
C LEU A 79 1.99 3.74 10.48
N THR A 80 1.04 3.39 11.34
CA THR A 80 1.16 3.51 12.80
C THR A 80 1.03 2.16 13.50
N ASP A 81 1.33 2.15 14.80
CA ASP A 81 1.33 0.95 15.65
C ASP A 81 2.26 -0.14 15.08
N ILE A 82 3.51 0.27 14.83
CA ILE A 82 4.52 -0.59 14.22
C ILE A 82 5.37 -1.23 15.32
N GLU A 83 5.38 -2.56 15.37
CA GLU A 83 6.15 -3.37 16.30
C GLU A 83 7.07 -4.33 15.54
N LEU A 84 8.35 -4.34 15.89
CA LEU A 84 9.29 -5.39 15.46
C LEU A 84 9.26 -6.51 16.50
N VAL A 85 8.98 -7.73 16.07
CA VAL A 85 9.00 -8.95 16.90
C VAL A 85 10.05 -9.91 16.34
N MET A 86 11.04 -10.24 17.15
CA MET A 86 12.12 -11.17 16.76
C MET A 86 11.73 -12.62 17.03
N ASN A 87 12.35 -13.56 16.35
CA ASN A 87 12.07 -14.99 16.52
C ASN A 87 12.43 -15.53 17.91
N ASP A 88 13.28 -14.83 18.66
CA ASP A 88 13.60 -15.15 20.06
C ASP A 88 12.54 -14.68 21.07
N GLY A 89 11.46 -14.05 20.59
CA GLY A 89 10.37 -13.53 21.39
C GLY A 89 10.58 -12.09 21.89
N THR A 90 11.74 -11.50 21.64
CA THR A 90 11.95 -10.08 21.97
C THR A 90 11.16 -9.18 21.03
N SER A 91 10.65 -8.07 21.55
CA SER A 91 9.93 -7.10 20.72
C SER A 91 10.30 -5.66 21.04
N ARG A 92 10.08 -4.79 20.06
CA ARG A 92 10.30 -3.35 20.18
C ARG A 92 9.27 -2.57 19.40
N ILE A 93 8.61 -1.61 20.03
CA ILE A 93 7.77 -0.63 19.35
C ILE A 93 8.65 0.30 18.53
N ILE A 94 8.38 0.41 17.24
CA ILE A 94 9.06 1.32 16.30
C ILE A 94 8.30 2.63 16.23
N CYS A 95 6.96 2.56 16.13
CA CYS A 95 6.08 3.72 16.04
C CYS A 95 4.76 3.38 16.72
N GLY A 96 4.27 4.27 17.58
CA GLY A 96 2.94 4.20 18.16
C GLY A 96 1.88 4.87 17.30
N ASP A 97 0.74 5.17 17.89
CA ASP A 97 -0.30 5.97 17.22
C ASP A 97 0.19 7.42 17.00
N THR A 98 -0.15 7.96 15.85
CA THR A 98 0.21 9.33 15.46
C THR A 98 -1.08 10.11 15.21
N PRO A 99 -1.26 11.28 15.84
CA PRO A 99 -2.42 12.13 15.60
C PRO A 99 -2.61 12.47 14.12
N LYS A 100 -3.86 12.52 13.68
CA LYS A 100 -4.18 12.71 12.25
C LYS A 100 -3.64 14.03 11.70
N ASP A 101 -3.65 15.09 12.48
CA ASP A 101 -3.12 16.39 12.11
C ASP A 101 -1.60 16.37 11.92
N GLU A 102 -0.88 15.59 12.69
CA GLU A 102 0.55 15.40 12.51
C GLU A 102 0.86 14.60 11.23
N LEU A 103 0.09 13.55 10.92
CA LEU A 103 0.23 12.78 9.67
C LEU A 103 0.03 13.68 8.45
N MET A 104 -1.04 14.46 8.43
CA MET A 104 -1.34 15.42 7.36
C MET A 104 -0.29 16.52 7.28
N GLY A 105 0.20 16.99 8.44
CA GLY A 105 1.28 17.98 8.53
C GLY A 105 2.60 17.47 7.94
N ASN A 106 2.92 16.20 8.11
CA ASN A 106 4.12 15.58 7.52
C ASN A 106 4.03 15.56 5.98
N GLU A 107 2.88 15.19 5.43
CA GLU A 107 2.62 15.21 3.99
C GLU A 107 2.74 16.64 3.42
N ALA A 108 2.08 17.61 4.03
CA ALA A 108 2.12 18.98 3.60
C ALA A 108 3.55 19.56 3.64
N ARG A 109 4.32 19.26 4.68
CA ARG A 109 5.73 19.70 4.80
C ARG A 109 6.61 19.06 3.73
N ALA A 110 6.42 17.77 3.44
CA ALA A 110 7.17 17.08 2.39
C ALA A 110 6.86 17.71 1.01
N PHE A 111 5.61 17.94 0.71
CA PHE A 111 5.17 18.56 -0.53
C PHE A 111 5.70 20.00 -0.67
N TYR A 112 5.63 20.78 0.40
CA TYR A 112 6.18 22.15 0.43
C TYR A 112 7.67 22.17 0.07
N LYS A 113 8.48 21.28 0.65
CA LYS A 113 9.92 21.18 0.34
C LYS A 113 10.18 20.81 -1.12
N LEU A 114 9.40 19.93 -1.71
CA LEU A 114 9.53 19.58 -3.13
C LEU A 114 9.30 20.76 -4.06
N ILE A 115 8.42 21.69 -3.68
CA ILE A 115 8.10 22.88 -4.48
C ILE A 115 9.11 24.01 -4.24
N THR A 116 9.46 24.27 -2.99
CA THR A 116 10.29 25.43 -2.63
C THR A 116 11.79 25.19 -2.79
N GLU A 117 12.20 23.92 -2.75
CA GLU A 117 13.61 23.52 -2.83
C GLU A 117 13.83 22.46 -3.92
N PRO A 118 13.43 22.69 -5.20
CA PRO A 118 13.39 21.66 -6.23
C PRO A 118 14.78 21.08 -6.53
N GLU A 119 15.83 21.88 -6.49
CA GLU A 119 17.19 21.41 -6.79
C GLU A 119 17.70 20.46 -5.71
N ASN A 120 17.42 20.75 -4.44
CA ASN A 120 17.83 19.89 -3.31
C ASN A 120 17.02 18.59 -3.23
N ASN A 121 15.83 18.57 -3.82
CA ASN A 121 14.88 17.46 -3.75
C ASN A 121 14.66 16.74 -5.09
N ARG A 122 15.45 17.02 -6.11
CA ARG A 122 15.31 16.45 -7.48
C ARG A 122 15.29 14.91 -7.47
N GLU A 123 16.19 14.29 -6.71
CA GLU A 123 16.27 12.84 -6.63
C GLU A 123 15.04 12.27 -5.90
N LYS A 124 14.64 12.86 -4.78
CA LYS A 124 13.44 12.45 -4.05
C LYS A 124 12.17 12.59 -4.89
N TYR A 125 12.05 13.68 -5.66
CA TYR A 125 10.94 13.84 -6.60
C TYR A 125 10.91 12.74 -7.67
N ARG A 126 12.09 12.38 -8.23
CA ARG A 126 12.20 11.30 -9.22
C ARG A 126 11.77 9.96 -8.62
N GLU A 127 12.27 9.60 -7.43
CA GLU A 127 11.87 8.38 -6.71
C GLU A 127 10.36 8.31 -6.49
N LEU A 128 9.77 9.38 -5.94
CA LEU A 128 8.32 9.45 -5.69
C LEU A 128 7.51 9.30 -6.98
N ARG A 129 7.96 9.94 -8.06
CA ARG A 129 7.33 9.82 -9.38
C ARG A 129 7.41 8.40 -9.92
N GLU A 130 8.56 7.76 -9.84
CA GLU A 130 8.76 6.38 -10.30
C GLU A 130 7.91 5.41 -9.49
N THR A 131 7.88 5.56 -8.16
CA THR A 131 7.00 4.77 -7.28
C THR A 131 5.53 4.98 -7.65
N ALA A 132 5.07 6.21 -7.83
CA ALA A 132 3.68 6.50 -8.22
C ALA A 132 3.30 5.88 -9.57
N LEU A 133 4.18 5.90 -10.56
CA LEU A 133 3.97 5.24 -11.85
C LEU A 133 3.91 3.71 -11.71
N SER A 134 4.78 3.11 -10.90
CA SER A 134 4.76 1.67 -10.61
C SER A 134 3.50 1.25 -9.88
N VAL A 135 3.04 2.04 -8.92
CA VAL A 135 1.76 1.85 -8.22
C VAL A 135 0.60 1.89 -9.21
N SER A 136 0.55 2.91 -10.07
CA SER A 136 -0.50 3.05 -11.08
C SER A 136 -0.57 1.85 -12.02
N ARG A 137 0.57 1.41 -12.57
CA ARG A 137 0.64 0.21 -13.42
C ARG A 137 0.20 -1.06 -12.67
N THR A 138 0.62 -1.21 -11.42
CA THR A 138 0.24 -2.36 -10.60
C THR A 138 -1.26 -2.36 -10.29
N MET A 139 -1.82 -1.21 -9.93
CA MET A 139 -3.26 -1.06 -9.69
C MET A 139 -4.07 -1.39 -10.95
N GLN A 140 -3.60 -0.98 -12.13
CA GLN A 140 -4.22 -1.36 -13.41
C GLN A 140 -4.20 -2.87 -13.61
N ARG A 141 -3.05 -3.53 -13.41
CA ARG A 141 -2.92 -5.00 -13.52
C ARG A 141 -3.83 -5.74 -12.54
N ILE A 142 -3.94 -5.27 -11.31
CA ILE A 142 -4.86 -5.82 -10.30
C ILE A 142 -6.30 -5.69 -10.80
N ARG A 143 -6.68 -4.50 -11.26
CA ARG A 143 -8.02 -4.21 -11.77
C ARG A 143 -8.39 -5.13 -12.93
N GLU A 144 -7.49 -5.29 -13.90
CA GLU A 144 -7.68 -6.16 -15.07
C GLU A 144 -7.80 -7.64 -14.64
N SER A 145 -6.90 -8.11 -13.78
CA SER A 145 -6.93 -9.48 -13.24
C SER A 145 -8.20 -9.79 -12.46
N ALA A 146 -8.73 -8.82 -11.72
CA ALA A 146 -9.96 -8.95 -10.92
C ALA A 146 -11.25 -8.73 -11.73
N GLY A 147 -11.16 -8.36 -13.01
CA GLY A 147 -12.33 -8.09 -13.86
C GLY A 147 -13.10 -6.81 -13.49
N ILE A 148 -12.47 -5.88 -12.76
CA ILE A 148 -13.10 -4.60 -12.37
C ILE A 148 -13.16 -3.69 -13.60
N LYS A 149 -14.36 -3.32 -14.01
CA LYS A 149 -14.62 -2.41 -15.14
C LYS A 149 -15.09 -1.05 -14.62
N PHE A 150 -14.74 -0.01 -15.35
CA PHE A 150 -15.33 1.31 -15.16
C PHE A 150 -16.29 1.59 -16.30
N ASP A 151 -17.54 1.86 -15.98
CA ASP A 151 -18.51 2.31 -16.95
C ASP A 151 -18.08 3.68 -17.48
N GLY A 152 -17.85 3.78 -18.80
CA GLY A 152 -17.38 4.99 -19.46
C GLY A 152 -15.85 5.09 -19.66
N GLY A 153 -15.11 4.01 -19.46
CA GLY A 153 -13.71 3.97 -19.85
C GLY A 153 -13.57 4.13 -21.36
N ILE A 154 -12.86 5.17 -21.80
CA ILE A 154 -12.41 5.34 -23.18
C ILE A 154 -11.59 4.08 -23.52
N ALA A 155 -12.05 3.35 -24.54
CA ALA A 155 -11.38 2.21 -25.10
C ALA A 155 -10.04 2.63 -25.72
#